data_15b0a2f2d69b5e58896db40281430cf3
#
_entry.id   15b0a2f2d69b5e58896db40281430cf3
#
_cell.length_a   1.000
_cell.length_b   1.000
_cell.length_c   1.000
_cell.angle_alpha   90.00
_cell.angle_beta   90.00
_cell.angle_gamma   90.00
#
_symmetry.space_group_name_H-M   'P 1'
#
loop_
_entity.id
_entity.type
_entity.pdbx_description
1 polymer ?
#
loop_
_entity_poly.entity_id
_entity_poly.type
_entity_poly.pdbx_seq_one_letter_code
_entity_poly.pdbx_strand_id
1 'polypeptide(L)'
;KNVRGLKATSGNGAELSVHKIAKDRWRIEEAPVGEVVLSYEYYAAQPDAGACWTDDQLLYVNPVHCMIYDANRLDEECTVNLIVPADWQIACALPEHSENVLHAKDVHELLDSPFFAAKALHHRSYSVNDYVFHIWLYGEARPDWNKILHDFEAFTRVQLEMMQAFPVPEFHFLVLLLPFPFYHGVEHTASTVLALGPGYKLMK
;
A
#
# COMPACT_ATOMS: atom_id res chain seq x y z
N LYS A 1 1.69 8.70 -16.39
CA LYS A 1 0.45 9.22 -17.02
C LYS A 1 -0.41 9.97 -16.02
N ASN A 2 -0.42 9.54 -14.75
CA ASN A 2 -1.26 10.10 -13.69
C ASN A 2 -0.54 11.16 -12.82
N VAL A 3 0.77 11.37 -12.99
CA VAL A 3 1.54 12.42 -12.29
C VAL A 3 1.33 13.77 -12.98
N ARG A 4 1.03 14.80 -12.19
CA ARG A 4 0.82 16.19 -12.63
C ARG A 4 1.65 17.14 -11.77
N GLY A 5 1.97 18.30 -12.34
CA GLY A 5 2.54 19.43 -11.59
C GLY A 5 3.87 19.13 -10.91
N LEU A 6 4.66 18.18 -11.44
CA LEU A 6 5.95 17.86 -10.84
C LEU A 6 6.85 19.09 -10.82
N LYS A 7 7.31 19.43 -9.62
CA LYS A 7 8.27 20.50 -9.34
C LYS A 7 9.40 19.97 -8.47
N ALA A 8 10.55 20.55 -8.56
CA ALA A 8 11.68 20.27 -7.69
C ALA A 8 12.22 21.55 -7.07
N THR A 9 12.59 21.49 -5.80
CA THR A 9 13.30 22.56 -5.10
C THR A 9 14.47 21.96 -4.33
N SER A 10 15.52 22.74 -4.15
CA SER A 10 16.62 22.40 -3.23
C SER A 10 16.17 22.58 -1.78
N GLY A 11 16.90 22.03 -0.82
CA GLY A 11 16.60 22.14 0.61
C GLY A 11 16.53 23.57 1.14
N ASN A 12 17.13 24.55 0.45
CA ASN A 12 16.99 25.97 0.78
C ASN A 12 15.82 26.66 0.06
N GLY A 13 15.00 25.92 -0.68
CA GLY A 13 13.79 26.40 -1.35
C GLY A 13 14.02 26.99 -2.76
N ALA A 14 15.23 26.93 -3.32
CA ALA A 14 15.46 27.39 -4.68
C ALA A 14 14.84 26.43 -5.70
N GLU A 15 14.14 26.95 -6.71
CA GLU A 15 13.51 26.17 -7.76
C GLU A 15 14.57 25.53 -8.67
N LEU A 16 14.39 24.23 -8.98
CA LEU A 16 15.27 23.45 -9.85
C LEU A 16 14.58 23.13 -11.17
N SER A 17 15.37 23.13 -12.24
CA SER A 17 14.85 22.80 -13.59
C SER A 17 14.60 21.30 -13.69
N VAL A 18 13.37 20.92 -14.06
CA VAL A 18 12.93 19.51 -14.20
C VAL A 18 12.49 19.26 -15.64
N HIS A 19 13.10 18.29 -16.30
CA HIS A 19 12.78 17.90 -17.66
C HIS A 19 12.29 16.46 -17.71
N LYS A 20 11.13 16.24 -18.34
CA LYS A 20 10.64 14.88 -18.60
C LYS A 20 11.41 14.29 -19.77
N ILE A 21 12.18 13.23 -19.52
CA ILE A 21 13.06 12.59 -20.52
C ILE A 21 12.48 11.28 -21.07
N ALA A 22 11.52 10.66 -20.35
CA ALA A 22 10.79 9.45 -20.79
C ALA A 22 9.38 9.45 -20.19
N LYS A 23 8.56 8.42 -20.49
CA LYS A 23 7.20 8.29 -19.95
C LYS A 23 7.15 8.31 -18.42
N ASP A 24 8.16 7.74 -17.78
CA ASP A 24 8.30 7.46 -16.35
C ASP A 24 9.55 8.07 -15.73
N ARG A 25 10.28 8.93 -16.48
CA ARG A 25 11.55 9.48 -16.01
C ARG A 25 11.64 10.99 -16.20
N TRP A 26 12.19 11.63 -15.19
CA TRP A 26 12.51 13.06 -15.15
C TRP A 26 13.98 13.23 -14.83
N ARG A 27 14.57 14.29 -15.34
CA ARG A 27 15.91 14.72 -15.03
C ARG A 27 15.83 16.07 -14.33
N ILE A 28 16.52 16.18 -13.21
CA ILE A 28 16.77 17.46 -12.53
C ILE A 28 18.15 17.92 -12.98
N GLU A 29 18.22 19.08 -13.59
CA GLU A 29 19.50 19.65 -14.03
C GLU A 29 20.14 20.37 -12.85
N GLU A 30 21.48 20.28 -12.77
CA GLU A 30 22.29 20.98 -11.76
C GLU A 30 21.77 20.73 -10.32
N ALA A 31 21.34 19.51 -10.03
CA ALA A 31 20.89 19.15 -8.68
C ALA A 31 22.04 19.44 -7.67
N PRO A 32 21.76 20.23 -6.63
CA PRO A 32 22.78 20.52 -5.62
C PRO A 32 23.13 19.28 -4.81
N VAL A 33 24.30 19.29 -4.19
CA VAL A 33 24.62 18.31 -3.15
C VAL A 33 23.74 18.62 -1.93
N GLY A 34 22.97 17.64 -1.47
CA GLY A 34 22.06 17.77 -0.33
C GLY A 34 20.62 17.42 -0.65
N GLU A 35 19.70 18.04 0.09
CA GLU A 35 18.28 17.76 -0.03
C GLU A 35 17.67 18.32 -1.32
N VAL A 36 16.88 17.48 -1.98
CA VAL A 36 16.02 17.87 -3.11
C VAL A 36 14.60 17.46 -2.78
N VAL A 37 13.68 18.41 -2.81
CA VAL A 37 12.26 18.20 -2.55
C VAL A 37 11.51 18.12 -3.88
N LEU A 38 10.81 17.01 -4.11
CA LEU A 38 9.89 16.85 -5.22
C LEU A 38 8.46 17.03 -4.73
N SER A 39 7.66 17.81 -5.44
CA SER A 39 6.22 17.92 -5.20
C SER A 39 5.45 17.64 -6.48
N TYR A 40 4.38 16.85 -6.36
CA TYR A 40 3.52 16.48 -7.49
C TYR A 40 2.16 16.03 -7.00
N GLU A 41 1.22 15.99 -7.92
CA GLU A 41 -0.09 15.39 -7.74
C GLU A 41 -0.17 14.06 -8.48
N TYR A 42 -0.85 13.08 -7.87
CA TYR A 42 -1.15 11.82 -8.52
C TYR A 42 -2.66 11.62 -8.65
N TYR A 43 -3.14 11.34 -9.84
CA TYR A 43 -4.56 11.07 -10.10
C TYR A 43 -4.90 9.61 -9.78
N ALA A 44 -5.45 9.37 -8.59
CA ALA A 44 -5.81 8.07 -8.05
C ALA A 44 -7.33 7.87 -8.20
N ALA A 45 -7.77 7.26 -9.29
CA ALA A 45 -9.21 7.09 -9.60
C ALA A 45 -9.54 5.69 -10.16
N GLN A 46 -8.78 4.68 -9.77
CA GLN A 46 -8.99 3.31 -10.24
C GLN A 46 -9.09 2.35 -9.06
N PRO A 47 -10.32 1.91 -8.69
CA PRO A 47 -10.55 1.04 -7.55
C PRO A 47 -10.34 -0.43 -7.93
N ASP A 48 -9.10 -0.84 -8.13
CA ASP A 48 -8.71 -2.23 -8.34
C ASP A 48 -7.45 -2.58 -7.54
N ALA A 49 -7.13 -3.88 -7.41
CA ALA A 49 -6.01 -4.36 -6.61
C ALA A 49 -4.63 -3.90 -7.12
N GLY A 50 -4.52 -3.52 -8.38
CA GLY A 50 -3.25 -3.12 -9.00
C GLY A 50 -3.15 -1.62 -9.27
N ALA A 51 -3.89 -0.75 -8.57
CA ALA A 51 -3.89 0.68 -8.86
C ALA A 51 -3.88 1.55 -7.58
N CYS A 52 -4.34 2.79 -7.68
CA CYS A 52 -4.54 3.68 -6.54
C CYS A 52 -5.94 4.30 -6.62
N TRP A 53 -6.55 4.47 -5.47
CA TRP A 53 -7.84 5.12 -5.31
C TRP A 53 -7.82 6.10 -4.15
N THR A 54 -8.43 7.26 -4.32
CA THR A 54 -8.69 8.16 -3.21
C THR A 54 -10.03 8.88 -3.37
N ASP A 55 -10.76 8.97 -2.26
CA ASP A 55 -11.94 9.78 -2.09
C ASP A 55 -11.98 10.35 -0.65
N ASP A 56 -13.13 10.80 -0.17
CA ASP A 56 -13.32 11.35 1.17
C ASP A 56 -13.39 10.27 2.28
N GLN A 57 -13.36 8.98 1.95
CA GLN A 57 -13.49 7.86 2.88
C GLN A 57 -12.27 6.92 2.88
N LEU A 58 -11.55 6.85 1.77
CA LEU A 58 -10.43 5.92 1.56
C LEU A 58 -9.27 6.58 0.83
N LEU A 59 -8.07 6.36 1.34
CA LEU A 59 -6.83 6.47 0.60
C LEU A 59 -6.26 5.07 0.39
N TYR A 60 -6.32 4.55 -0.82
CA TYR A 60 -5.63 3.34 -1.23
C TYR A 60 -4.46 3.70 -2.14
N VAL A 61 -3.28 3.31 -1.71
CA VAL A 61 -2.03 3.56 -2.44
C VAL A 61 -1.33 2.23 -2.72
N ASN A 62 -1.05 1.99 -3.99
CA ASN A 62 -0.05 1.03 -4.40
C ASN A 62 1.20 1.82 -4.84
N PRO A 63 2.27 1.84 -4.04
CA PRO A 63 3.40 2.77 -4.18
C PRO A 63 4.09 2.69 -5.53
N VAL A 64 4.17 1.51 -6.15
CA VAL A 64 4.79 1.30 -7.47
C VAL A 64 4.19 2.21 -8.57
N HIS A 65 2.94 2.67 -8.40
CA HIS A 65 2.26 3.51 -9.38
C HIS A 65 2.48 5.01 -9.18
N CYS A 66 2.75 5.44 -7.96
CA CYS A 66 2.73 6.86 -7.59
C CYS A 66 4.02 7.39 -6.99
N MET A 67 4.86 6.55 -6.37
CA MET A 67 6.10 7.02 -5.76
C MET A 67 7.16 7.30 -6.82
N ILE A 68 7.84 8.46 -6.69
CA ILE A 68 9.00 8.82 -7.50
C ILE A 68 10.24 8.57 -6.65
N TYR A 69 11.24 7.94 -7.23
CA TYR A 69 12.48 7.59 -6.56
C TYR A 69 13.71 7.86 -7.45
N ASP A 70 14.87 7.96 -6.84
CA ASP A 70 16.16 8.01 -7.55
C ASP A 70 16.68 6.59 -7.78
N ALA A 71 16.90 6.24 -9.05
CA ALA A 71 17.40 4.92 -9.45
C ALA A 71 18.83 4.62 -8.96
N ASN A 72 19.56 5.62 -8.46
CA ASN A 72 20.89 5.44 -7.86
C ASN A 72 20.85 5.23 -6.33
N ARG A 73 19.66 5.26 -5.71
CA ARG A 73 19.44 5.22 -4.25
C ARG A 73 18.44 4.13 -3.86
N LEU A 74 18.45 2.99 -4.55
CA LEU A 74 17.46 1.92 -4.37
C LEU A 74 17.59 1.20 -3.03
N ASP A 75 18.79 1.10 -2.49
CA ASP A 75 19.10 0.40 -1.24
C ASP A 75 19.02 1.29 0.00
N GLU A 76 18.51 2.52 -0.14
CA GLU A 76 18.37 3.45 0.99
C GLU A 76 17.02 3.28 1.68
N GLU A 77 17.04 3.43 3.01
CA GLU A 77 15.82 3.43 3.84
C GLU A 77 14.84 4.51 3.40
N CYS A 78 13.55 4.15 3.42
CA CYS A 78 12.47 5.06 3.05
C CYS A 78 11.53 5.27 4.22
N THR A 79 11.09 6.51 4.39
CA THR A 79 10.06 6.88 5.37
C THR A 79 8.89 7.54 4.66
N VAL A 80 7.68 7.08 4.97
CA VAL A 80 6.44 7.65 4.45
C VAL A 80 5.65 8.27 5.60
N ASN A 81 5.51 9.58 5.59
CA ASN A 81 4.65 10.31 6.52
C ASN A 81 3.28 10.51 5.88
N LEU A 82 2.24 9.91 6.47
CA LEU A 82 0.87 10.00 5.98
C LEU A 82 0.14 11.15 6.67
N ILE A 83 -0.34 12.11 5.89
CA ILE A 83 -1.18 13.19 6.39
C ILE A 83 -2.63 12.83 6.06
N VAL A 84 -3.29 12.18 6.99
CA VAL A 84 -4.68 11.70 6.89
C VAL A 84 -5.50 12.25 8.07
N PRO A 85 -6.84 12.22 8.01
CA PRO A 85 -7.67 12.56 9.18
C PRO A 85 -7.28 11.74 10.41
N ALA A 86 -7.31 12.36 11.60
CA ALA A 86 -6.83 11.75 12.85
C ALA A 86 -7.63 10.52 13.30
N ASP A 87 -8.83 10.32 12.78
CA ASP A 87 -9.70 9.17 13.06
C ASP A 87 -9.58 8.04 12.03
N TRP A 88 -8.61 8.13 11.10
CA TRP A 88 -8.34 7.10 10.12
C TRP A 88 -7.31 6.09 10.65
N GLN A 89 -7.53 4.83 10.31
CA GLN A 89 -6.61 3.72 10.58
C GLN A 89 -5.79 3.40 9.34
N ILE A 90 -4.57 2.95 9.54
CA ILE A 90 -3.68 2.53 8.45
C ILE A 90 -3.57 0.99 8.46
N ALA A 91 -3.75 0.39 7.31
CA ALA A 91 -3.51 -1.03 7.04
C ALA A 91 -2.35 -1.16 6.07
N CYS A 92 -1.21 -1.65 6.53
CA CYS A 92 0.03 -1.80 5.76
C CYS A 92 0.86 -2.94 6.34
N ALA A 93 1.66 -3.58 5.50
CA ALA A 93 2.66 -4.55 5.95
C ALA A 93 3.97 -3.91 6.42
N LEU A 94 4.23 -2.65 6.06
CA LEU A 94 5.38 -1.92 6.59
C LEU A 94 5.20 -1.64 8.08
N PRO A 95 6.27 -1.74 8.88
CA PRO A 95 6.21 -1.38 10.29
C PRO A 95 5.87 0.10 10.46
N GLU A 96 4.95 0.39 11.37
CA GLU A 96 4.66 1.74 11.81
C GLU A 96 5.73 2.17 12.82
N HIS A 97 6.55 3.13 12.44
CA HIS A 97 7.65 3.62 13.29
C HIS A 97 7.13 4.59 14.39
N SER A 98 6.12 5.38 14.05
CA SER A 98 5.36 6.26 14.94
C SER A 98 4.01 6.53 14.29
N GLU A 99 3.11 7.22 14.97
CA GLU A 99 1.76 7.52 14.44
C GLU A 99 1.82 8.06 13.01
N ASN A 100 1.19 7.35 12.07
CA ASN A 100 1.13 7.66 10.63
C ASN A 100 2.49 7.71 9.89
N VAL A 101 3.53 7.08 10.44
CA VAL A 101 4.86 7.01 9.83
C VAL A 101 5.24 5.58 9.53
N LEU A 102 5.27 5.23 8.26
CA LEU A 102 5.67 3.91 7.78
C LEU A 102 7.17 3.93 7.42
N HIS A 103 7.85 2.83 7.69
CA HIS A 103 9.28 2.67 7.42
C HIS A 103 9.52 1.47 6.51
N ALA A 104 10.25 1.68 5.43
CA ALA A 104 10.72 0.63 4.54
C ALA A 104 12.25 0.61 4.53
N LYS A 105 12.84 -0.58 4.57
CA LYS A 105 14.30 -0.79 4.59
C LYS A 105 14.98 -0.32 3.30
N ASP A 106 14.24 -0.28 2.19
CA ASP A 106 14.71 0.13 0.87
C ASP A 106 13.54 0.53 -0.05
N VAL A 107 13.85 1.03 -1.24
CA VAL A 107 12.86 1.42 -2.24
C VAL A 107 12.05 0.23 -2.75
N HIS A 108 12.64 -0.97 -2.85
CA HIS A 108 11.92 -2.16 -3.34
C HIS A 108 10.84 -2.57 -2.36
N GLU A 109 11.13 -2.59 -1.06
CA GLU A 109 10.14 -2.87 -0.03
C GLU A 109 9.03 -1.81 0.00
N LEU A 110 9.40 -0.52 -0.13
CA LEU A 110 8.41 0.55 -0.24
C LEU A 110 7.46 0.32 -1.42
N LEU A 111 8.00 0.06 -2.62
CA LEU A 111 7.21 -0.11 -3.83
C LEU A 111 6.32 -1.36 -3.81
N ASP A 112 6.71 -2.38 -3.03
CA ASP A 112 5.99 -3.65 -2.86
C ASP A 112 5.05 -3.67 -1.63
N SER A 113 4.83 -2.51 -1.01
CA SER A 113 4.03 -2.40 0.21
C SER A 113 2.82 -1.48 0.02
N PRO A 114 1.73 -1.97 -0.59
CA PRO A 114 0.48 -1.22 -0.68
C PRO A 114 -0.13 -0.98 0.70
N PHE A 115 -0.90 0.09 0.82
CA PHE A 115 -1.59 0.42 2.06
C PHE A 115 -2.97 1.04 1.83
N PHE A 116 -3.84 0.85 2.82
CA PHE A 116 -5.09 1.58 2.99
C PHE A 116 -4.97 2.55 4.16
N ALA A 117 -5.60 3.72 4.03
CA ALA A 117 -5.91 4.55 5.17
C ALA A 117 -7.40 4.94 5.06
N ALA A 118 -8.19 4.66 6.11
CA ALA A 118 -9.61 4.94 6.15
C ALA A 118 -10.15 4.97 7.58
N LYS A 119 -11.28 5.65 7.77
CA LYS A 119 -11.98 5.68 9.06
C LYS A 119 -12.61 4.33 9.42
N ALA A 120 -13.16 3.63 8.44
CA ALA A 120 -13.96 2.42 8.63
C ALA A 120 -13.23 1.17 8.09
N LEU A 121 -12.15 0.78 8.75
CA LEU A 121 -11.49 -0.49 8.49
C LEU A 121 -11.96 -1.55 9.48
N HIS A 122 -12.35 -2.71 8.97
CA HIS A 122 -12.55 -3.90 9.79
C HIS A 122 -11.25 -4.69 9.84
N HIS A 123 -10.79 -5.02 11.04
CA HIS A 123 -9.54 -5.77 11.22
C HIS A 123 -9.71 -6.95 12.17
N ARG A 124 -9.13 -8.06 11.80
CA ARG A 124 -8.86 -9.22 12.66
C ARG A 124 -7.54 -9.87 12.27
N SER A 125 -6.97 -10.60 13.22
CA SER A 125 -5.76 -11.39 13.00
C SER A 125 -5.94 -12.81 13.53
N TYR A 126 -5.14 -13.72 13.00
CA TYR A 126 -4.99 -15.09 13.47
C TYR A 126 -3.52 -15.50 13.38
N SER A 127 -3.15 -16.59 14.04
CA SER A 127 -1.78 -17.10 13.98
C SER A 127 -1.77 -18.55 13.57
N VAL A 128 -0.79 -18.91 12.73
CA VAL A 128 -0.50 -20.31 12.39
C VAL A 128 0.99 -20.52 12.60
N ASN A 129 1.35 -21.43 13.48
CA ASN A 129 2.71 -21.60 14.02
C ASN A 129 3.22 -20.27 14.59
N ASP A 130 4.39 -19.80 14.15
CA ASP A 130 5.03 -18.56 14.62
C ASP A 130 4.70 -17.34 13.72
N TYR A 131 3.78 -17.50 12.75
CA TYR A 131 3.40 -16.46 11.79
C TYR A 131 2.06 -15.83 12.15
N VAL A 132 1.96 -14.51 11.97
CA VAL A 132 0.73 -13.74 12.20
C VAL A 132 0.14 -13.29 10.86
N PHE A 133 -1.16 -13.44 10.73
CA PHE A 133 -1.90 -13.06 9.51
C PHE A 133 -2.97 -12.04 9.87
N HIS A 134 -2.94 -10.91 9.21
CA HIS A 134 -3.89 -9.81 9.38
C HIS A 134 -4.89 -9.80 8.22
N ILE A 135 -6.17 -9.62 8.53
CA ILE A 135 -7.23 -9.44 7.54
C ILE A 135 -7.83 -8.05 7.75
N TRP A 136 -7.68 -7.21 6.76
CA TRP A 136 -8.21 -5.87 6.70
C TRP A 136 -9.29 -5.80 5.64
N LEU A 137 -10.50 -5.34 6.01
CA LEU A 137 -11.61 -5.17 5.07
C LEU A 137 -12.01 -3.70 5.02
N TYR A 138 -12.10 -3.15 3.82
CA TYR A 138 -12.71 -1.86 3.55
C TYR A 138 -13.92 -2.04 2.65
N GLY A 139 -15.01 -1.32 2.93
CA GLY A 139 -16.25 -1.31 2.17
C GLY A 139 -17.45 -1.80 2.96
N GLU A 140 -18.63 -1.78 2.35
CA GLU A 140 -19.87 -2.22 2.99
C GLU A 140 -19.88 -3.74 3.19
N ALA A 141 -19.71 -4.18 4.45
CA ALA A 141 -19.76 -5.59 4.82
C ALA A 141 -20.35 -5.80 6.22
N ARG A 142 -20.93 -6.99 6.39
CA ARG A 142 -21.25 -7.55 7.71
C ARG A 142 -20.49 -8.87 7.83
N PRO A 143 -19.16 -8.82 8.11
CA PRO A 143 -18.33 -10.00 8.06
C PRO A 143 -18.70 -10.98 9.17
N ASP A 144 -18.93 -12.24 8.80
CA ASP A 144 -18.91 -13.35 9.75
C ASP A 144 -17.44 -13.69 10.07
N TRP A 145 -16.90 -13.01 11.07
CA TRP A 145 -15.51 -13.18 11.45
C TRP A 145 -15.16 -14.59 11.89
N ASN A 146 -16.09 -15.34 12.49
CA ASN A 146 -15.83 -16.72 12.89
C ASN A 146 -15.58 -17.59 11.66
N LYS A 147 -16.42 -17.45 10.64
CA LYS A 147 -16.26 -18.18 9.39
C LYS A 147 -15.00 -17.74 8.63
N ILE A 148 -14.78 -16.43 8.49
CA ILE A 148 -13.62 -15.88 7.77
C ILE A 148 -12.31 -16.37 8.42
N LEU A 149 -12.17 -16.22 9.73
CA LEU A 149 -10.96 -16.66 10.44
C LEU A 149 -10.75 -18.16 10.31
N HIS A 150 -11.82 -18.96 10.46
CA HIS A 150 -11.74 -20.41 10.28
C HIS A 150 -11.25 -20.80 8.88
N ASP A 151 -11.84 -20.21 7.84
CA ASP A 151 -11.51 -20.54 6.46
C ASP A 151 -10.08 -20.09 6.09
N PHE A 152 -9.69 -18.88 6.55
CA PHE A 152 -8.35 -18.34 6.31
C PHE A 152 -7.27 -19.15 7.05
N GLU A 153 -7.51 -19.50 8.31
CA GLU A 153 -6.60 -20.35 9.06
C GLU A 153 -6.46 -21.74 8.41
N ALA A 154 -7.56 -22.32 7.93
CA ALA A 154 -7.56 -23.65 7.30
C ALA A 154 -6.70 -23.69 6.04
N PHE A 155 -6.90 -22.74 5.09
CA PHE A 155 -6.09 -22.73 3.87
C PHE A 155 -4.62 -22.36 4.15
N THR A 156 -4.36 -21.45 5.09
CA THR A 156 -2.99 -21.06 5.48
C THR A 156 -2.22 -22.25 6.05
N ARG A 157 -2.83 -23.08 6.88
CA ARG A 157 -2.22 -24.32 7.38
C ARG A 157 -1.79 -25.24 6.26
N VAL A 158 -2.67 -25.47 5.29
CA VAL A 158 -2.36 -26.31 4.12
C VAL A 158 -1.20 -25.74 3.31
N GLN A 159 -1.18 -24.41 3.09
CA GLN A 159 -0.08 -23.75 2.37
C GLN A 159 1.24 -23.89 3.12
N LEU A 160 1.25 -23.66 4.44
CA LEU A 160 2.45 -23.79 5.26
C LEU A 160 2.94 -25.26 5.31
N GLU A 161 2.05 -26.24 5.37
CA GLU A 161 2.42 -27.66 5.27
C GLU A 161 3.06 -28.01 3.93
N MET A 162 2.57 -27.43 2.84
CA MET A 162 3.14 -27.64 1.50
C MET A 162 4.48 -26.96 1.29
N MET A 163 4.60 -25.70 1.76
CA MET A 163 5.79 -24.86 1.50
C MET A 163 6.88 -25.01 2.56
N GLN A 164 6.54 -25.57 3.75
CA GLN A 164 7.43 -25.81 4.90
C GLN A 164 8.02 -24.54 5.54
N ALA A 165 7.79 -23.37 4.97
CA ALA A 165 8.24 -22.08 5.48
C ALA A 165 7.34 -20.95 4.96
N PHE A 166 7.38 -19.79 5.63
CA PHE A 166 6.78 -18.54 5.16
C PHE A 166 7.84 -17.44 5.13
N PRO A 167 7.85 -16.58 4.09
CA PRO A 167 8.96 -15.65 3.87
C PRO A 167 9.03 -14.48 4.86
N VAL A 168 7.92 -14.19 5.56
CA VAL A 168 7.80 -13.05 6.48
C VAL A 168 7.12 -13.47 7.78
N PRO A 169 7.41 -12.81 8.92
CA PRO A 169 6.77 -13.12 10.20
C PRO A 169 5.30 -12.72 10.26
N GLU A 170 4.93 -11.66 9.53
CA GLU A 170 3.56 -11.13 9.47
C GLU A 170 3.12 -10.95 8.02
N PHE A 171 1.85 -11.26 7.72
CA PHE A 171 1.28 -11.12 6.38
C PHE A 171 -0.08 -10.43 6.42
N HIS A 172 -0.34 -9.54 5.46
CA HIS A 172 -1.54 -8.71 5.43
C HIS A 172 -2.41 -9.01 4.22
N PHE A 173 -3.64 -9.43 4.44
CA PHE A 173 -4.69 -9.46 3.43
C PHE A 173 -5.43 -8.12 3.44
N LEU A 174 -5.22 -7.31 2.42
CA LEU A 174 -5.86 -6.01 2.22
C LEU A 174 -7.05 -6.18 1.26
N VAL A 175 -8.26 -6.18 1.79
CA VAL A 175 -9.46 -6.50 1.00
C VAL A 175 -10.30 -5.26 0.78
N LEU A 176 -10.46 -4.88 -0.49
CA LEU A 176 -11.31 -3.80 -0.95
C LEU A 176 -12.64 -4.39 -1.46
N LEU A 177 -13.72 -4.15 -0.73
CA LEU A 177 -15.06 -4.62 -1.10
C LEU A 177 -15.78 -3.54 -1.92
N LEU A 178 -15.90 -3.80 -3.21
CA LEU A 178 -16.52 -2.88 -4.17
C LEU A 178 -18.04 -3.09 -4.25
N PRO A 179 -18.83 -2.03 -4.52
CA PRO A 179 -20.29 -2.13 -4.61
C PRO A 179 -20.80 -2.77 -5.92
N PHE A 180 -19.90 -3.15 -6.83
CA PHE A 180 -20.23 -3.77 -8.11
C PHE A 180 -19.43 -5.09 -8.29
N PRO A 181 -19.87 -6.00 -9.19
CA PRO A 181 -19.14 -7.23 -9.45
C PRO A 181 -17.73 -6.97 -9.97
N PHE A 182 -16.75 -7.43 -9.22
CA PHE A 182 -15.33 -7.25 -9.52
C PHE A 182 -14.50 -8.34 -8.83
N TYR A 183 -13.45 -8.80 -9.48
CA TYR A 183 -12.50 -9.76 -8.92
C TYR A 183 -11.10 -9.48 -9.48
N HIS A 184 -10.21 -8.99 -8.64
CA HIS A 184 -8.80 -8.81 -8.98
C HIS A 184 -7.96 -8.97 -7.72
N GLY A 185 -6.82 -9.63 -7.83
CA GLY A 185 -5.85 -9.80 -6.74
C GLY A 185 -4.44 -9.50 -7.22
N VAL A 186 -3.65 -8.87 -6.37
CA VAL A 186 -2.21 -8.64 -6.60
C VAL A 186 -1.46 -9.07 -5.37
N GLU A 187 -0.52 -9.98 -5.57
CA GLU A 187 0.38 -10.47 -4.55
C GLU A 187 1.59 -9.56 -4.35
N HIS A 188 2.07 -9.52 -3.11
CA HIS A 188 3.26 -8.81 -2.65
C HIS A 188 4.02 -9.68 -1.65
N THR A 189 5.25 -9.33 -1.32
CA THR A 189 6.09 -10.13 -0.40
C THR A 189 5.45 -10.32 0.97
N ALA A 190 4.92 -9.26 1.58
CA ALA A 190 4.34 -9.29 2.93
C ALA A 190 2.83 -9.01 2.95
N SER A 191 2.19 -8.90 1.79
CA SER A 191 0.76 -8.66 1.69
C SER A 191 0.14 -9.18 0.40
N THR A 192 -1.17 -9.15 0.33
CA THR A 192 -1.92 -9.25 -0.93
C THR A 192 -3.07 -8.25 -0.91
N VAL A 193 -3.31 -7.60 -2.03
CA VAL A 193 -4.51 -6.76 -2.22
C VAL A 193 -5.54 -7.54 -3.00
N LEU A 194 -6.75 -7.61 -2.48
CA LEU A 194 -7.90 -8.28 -3.10
C LEU A 194 -9.01 -7.25 -3.30
N ALA A 195 -9.32 -6.90 -4.53
CA ALA A 195 -10.49 -6.11 -4.88
C ALA A 195 -11.63 -7.04 -5.29
N LEU A 196 -12.65 -7.10 -4.47
CA LEU A 196 -13.76 -8.05 -4.57
C LEU A 196 -15.09 -7.32 -4.48
N GLY A 197 -16.11 -7.82 -5.11
CA GLY A 197 -17.44 -7.24 -4.99
C GLY A 197 -18.57 -8.22 -5.31
N PRO A 198 -19.78 -7.86 -4.92
CA PRO A 198 -20.16 -7.12 -3.71
C PRO A 198 -19.93 -7.96 -2.45
N GLY A 199 -19.43 -7.34 -1.38
CA GLY A 199 -19.01 -8.03 -0.15
C GLY A 199 -20.05 -8.96 0.49
N TYR A 200 -21.34 -8.66 0.40
CA TYR A 200 -22.40 -9.50 0.94
C TYR A 200 -22.50 -10.89 0.27
N LYS A 201 -21.99 -11.04 -0.96
CA LYS A 201 -21.95 -12.35 -1.66
C LYS A 201 -20.77 -13.21 -1.24
N LEU A 202 -19.74 -12.59 -0.71
CA LEU A 202 -18.54 -13.28 -0.24
C LEU A 202 -18.67 -13.79 1.20
N MET A 203 -19.65 -13.24 1.95
CA MET A 203 -19.86 -13.51 3.36
C MET A 203 -21.00 -14.49 3.65
N LYS A 204 -21.56 -15.14 2.60
CA LYS A 204 -22.66 -16.10 2.70
C LYS A 204 -22.17 -17.53 2.76
#